data_fb00c6cbc5c9197008e9d78028255bf8
#
_entry.id   fb00c6cbc5c9197008e9d78028255bf8
#
_cell.length_a   1.000
_cell.length_b   1.000
_cell.length_c   1.000
_cell.angle_alpha   90.00
_cell.angle_beta   90.00
_cell.angle_gamma   90.00
#
_symmetry.space_group_name_H-M   'P 1'
#
loop_
_entity.id
_entity.type
_entity.pdbx_description
1 polymer ?
#
loop_
_entity_poly.entity_id
_entity_poly.type
_entity_poly.pdbx_seq_one_letter_code
_entity_poly.pdbx_strand_id
1 'polypeptide(L)'
;LGDVYKRQTLNCESNLMFSSPHLCRIEERIRLDGVPISGKEFDSCLATVRLTAENLGIVPTFFETTFLTAMVFCARSRPKYLILETGLGGRLDATRCSPADLCVLTSITTEHTDILGTDIYQIIAEKAAIARPGKPIIVRHMGIELFEETVNGCAQNCAIEQLGETKEFAICQYVEVPTGVTALDEAELLANAVFETLSIDSSTISNSKNRLNWPARMQIIKLDSGHKFLLDAAHNPSGLAKVKQQLVDLSKHDNSEDKLCLLFGTSPQQELTKMLENVKEICDEFSNVEIFLTKPTGGRYPPIEPKILAGYEWGDITVSIWQNYTHAIDAILARSPASVGNILSIGSLYLQGNILNYLGKNTDDDLSLLPKQSN
;
A
#
# COMPACT_ATOMS: atom_id res chain seq x y z
N LEU A 1 -5.37 1.11 -2.23
CA LEU A 1 -5.76 2.04 -3.31
C LEU A 1 -7.23 2.44 -3.20
N GLY A 2 -8.18 1.51 -3.05
CA GLY A 2 -9.61 1.81 -2.91
C GLY A 2 -9.94 2.78 -1.79
N ASP A 3 -9.23 2.72 -0.68
CA ASP A 3 -9.48 3.59 0.48
C ASP A 3 -9.12 5.06 0.23
N VAL A 4 -8.14 5.32 -0.64
CA VAL A 4 -7.78 6.69 -1.01
C VAL A 4 -8.82 7.33 -1.89
N TYR A 5 -9.42 6.59 -2.83
CA TYR A 5 -10.53 7.10 -3.63
C TYR A 5 -11.76 7.38 -2.80
N LYS A 6 -12.14 6.48 -1.90
CA LYS A 6 -13.23 6.71 -0.94
C LYS A 6 -13.04 8.03 -0.21
N ARG A 7 -11.80 8.29 0.21
CA ARG A 7 -11.46 9.51 0.90
C ARG A 7 -11.56 10.76 0.04
N GLN A 8 -11.15 10.73 -1.23
CA GLN A 8 -11.17 11.90 -2.10
C GLN A 8 -12.58 12.44 -2.34
N THR A 9 -13.55 11.54 -2.49
CA THR A 9 -14.94 11.91 -2.64
C THR A 9 -15.55 12.45 -1.36
N LEU A 10 -15.04 11.98 -0.20
CA LEU A 10 -15.41 12.46 1.12
C LEU A 10 -14.70 13.79 1.50
N ASN A 11 -13.95 14.42 0.60
CA ASN A 11 -13.11 15.60 0.89
C ASN A 11 -13.90 16.84 1.36
N CYS A 12 -15.23 16.86 1.18
CA CYS A 12 -16.11 17.90 1.73
C CYS A 12 -16.54 17.61 3.18
N GLU A 13 -16.23 16.41 3.71
CA GLU A 13 -16.64 15.96 5.03
C GLU A 13 -15.43 15.40 5.77
N SER A 14 -15.32 15.67 7.07
CA SER A 14 -14.20 15.20 7.88
C SER A 14 -14.10 13.69 7.88
N ASN A 15 -12.92 13.17 7.56
CA ASN A 15 -12.67 11.74 7.50
C ASN A 15 -11.35 11.37 8.14
N LEU A 16 -11.33 10.23 8.82
CA LEU A 16 -10.13 9.63 9.39
C LEU A 16 -9.83 8.32 8.67
N MET A 17 -8.58 8.15 8.27
CA MET A 17 -8.10 6.92 7.67
C MET A 17 -7.03 6.28 8.55
N PHE A 18 -7.20 4.99 8.84
CA PHE A 18 -6.15 4.12 9.38
C PHE A 18 -5.64 3.20 8.28
N SER A 19 -4.33 3.21 8.05
CA SER A 19 -3.68 2.41 7.00
C SER A 19 -2.36 1.83 7.47
N SER A 20 -1.90 0.76 6.80
CA SER A 20 -0.62 0.13 7.10
C SER A 20 0.01 -0.52 5.87
N PRO A 21 1.35 -0.64 5.84
CA PRO A 21 2.34 -0.05 6.73
C PRO A 21 2.58 1.44 6.46
N HIS A 22 3.43 2.11 7.25
CA HIS A 22 3.92 3.47 6.97
C HIS A 22 5.21 3.43 6.15
N LEU A 23 5.56 4.54 5.51
CA LEU A 23 6.79 4.73 4.72
C LEU A 23 7.92 5.32 5.56
N CYS A 24 7.73 6.53 6.05
CA CYS A 24 8.75 7.32 6.73
C CYS A 24 8.54 7.35 8.25
N ARG A 25 7.30 7.50 8.69
CA ARG A 25 6.98 7.69 10.11
C ARG A 25 5.64 7.10 10.50
N ILE A 26 5.51 6.70 11.75
CA ILE A 26 4.37 5.94 12.26
C ILE A 26 3.03 6.71 12.18
N GLU A 27 3.07 8.04 12.27
CA GLU A 27 1.91 8.92 12.20
C GLU A 27 1.16 8.82 10.86
N GLU A 28 1.83 8.39 9.78
CA GLU A 28 1.21 8.13 8.49
C GLU A 28 0.10 7.09 8.54
N ARG A 29 0.12 6.21 9.56
CA ARG A 29 -0.93 5.21 9.76
C ARG A 29 -2.28 5.83 10.11
N ILE A 30 -2.27 7.06 10.62
CA ILE A 30 -3.48 7.77 11.06
C ILE A 30 -3.52 9.11 10.33
N ARG A 31 -4.46 9.27 9.41
CA ARG A 31 -4.61 10.50 8.63
C ARG A 31 -6.00 11.10 8.86
N LEU A 32 -6.01 12.37 9.27
CA LEU A 32 -7.22 13.18 9.30
C LEU A 32 -7.25 14.05 8.05
N ASP A 33 -8.34 13.97 7.30
CA ASP A 33 -8.50 14.68 6.03
C ASP A 33 -7.28 14.54 5.09
N GLY A 34 -6.57 13.37 5.18
CA GLY A 34 -5.47 12.89 4.41
C GLY A 34 -4.08 13.33 4.80
N VAL A 35 -4.01 14.12 5.80
CA VAL A 35 -2.74 14.56 6.37
C VAL A 35 -2.43 13.63 7.55
N PRO A 36 -1.18 13.13 7.68
CA PRO A 36 -0.77 12.42 8.88
C PRO A 36 -1.02 13.26 10.13
N ILE A 37 -1.48 12.64 11.22
CA ILE A 37 -1.61 13.36 12.49
C ILE A 37 -0.24 13.80 13.02
N SER A 38 -0.20 14.83 13.86
CA SER A 38 1.07 15.28 14.44
C SER A 38 1.64 14.25 15.43
N GLY A 39 2.96 14.20 15.58
CA GLY A 39 3.62 13.34 16.56
C GLY A 39 3.10 13.58 17.99
N LYS A 40 2.77 14.83 18.34
CA LYS A 40 2.21 15.18 19.65
C LYS A 40 0.82 14.54 19.87
N GLU A 41 -0.02 14.55 18.85
CA GLU A 41 -1.35 13.91 18.90
C GLU A 41 -1.22 12.40 18.98
N PHE A 42 -0.32 11.82 18.16
CA PHE A 42 -0.02 10.40 18.20
C PHE A 42 0.44 9.96 19.59
N ASP A 43 1.45 10.62 20.16
CA ASP A 43 2.00 10.30 21.47
C ASP A 43 0.94 10.42 22.60
N SER A 44 0.11 11.46 22.54
CA SER A 44 -0.99 11.64 23.50
C SER A 44 -2.02 10.52 23.43
N CYS A 45 -2.37 10.05 22.25
CA CYS A 45 -3.29 8.93 22.07
C CYS A 45 -2.65 7.60 22.47
N LEU A 46 -1.40 7.38 22.09
CA LEU A 46 -0.62 6.21 22.46
C LEU A 46 -0.45 6.08 23.98
N ALA A 47 -0.20 7.19 24.68
CA ALA A 47 -0.14 7.20 26.14
C ALA A 47 -1.44 6.71 26.79
N THR A 48 -2.60 7.09 26.24
CA THR A 48 -3.90 6.59 26.68
C THR A 48 -4.02 5.07 26.48
N VAL A 49 -3.63 4.57 25.32
CA VAL A 49 -3.65 3.12 25.03
C VAL A 49 -2.75 2.35 25.99
N ARG A 50 -1.52 2.82 26.19
CA ARG A 50 -0.54 2.18 27.09
C ARG A 50 -1.05 2.13 28.53
N LEU A 51 -1.50 3.25 29.09
CA LEU A 51 -2.03 3.30 30.44
C LEU A 51 -3.22 2.35 30.63
N THR A 52 -4.11 2.28 29.62
CA THR A 52 -5.27 1.38 29.68
C THR A 52 -4.84 -0.08 29.62
N ALA A 53 -3.91 -0.43 28.75
CA ALA A 53 -3.39 -1.78 28.62
C ALA A 53 -2.67 -2.24 29.88
N GLU A 54 -1.85 -1.37 30.49
CA GLU A 54 -1.17 -1.63 31.76
C GLU A 54 -2.20 -1.90 32.89
N ASN A 55 -3.23 -1.06 33.03
CA ASN A 55 -4.28 -1.22 34.05
C ASN A 55 -5.07 -2.52 33.86
N LEU A 56 -5.22 -3.01 32.63
CA LEU A 56 -5.92 -4.27 32.32
C LEU A 56 -5.00 -5.49 32.31
N GLY A 57 -3.69 -5.31 32.44
CA GLY A 57 -2.70 -6.40 32.34
C GLY A 57 -2.63 -7.02 30.97
N ILE A 58 -2.91 -6.25 29.89
CA ILE A 58 -2.93 -6.69 28.50
C ILE A 58 -1.68 -6.16 27.78
N VAL A 59 -1.10 -6.99 26.90
CA VAL A 59 0.04 -6.61 26.05
C VAL A 59 -0.41 -6.68 24.59
N PRO A 60 -0.91 -5.59 24.01
CA PRO A 60 -1.31 -5.58 22.60
C PRO A 60 -0.09 -5.66 21.68
N THR A 61 -0.27 -6.27 20.51
CA THR A 61 0.74 -6.28 19.43
C THR A 61 0.98 -4.87 18.89
N PHE A 62 2.03 -4.70 18.10
CA PHE A 62 2.32 -3.41 17.47
C PHE A 62 1.15 -2.92 16.59
N PHE A 63 0.53 -3.82 15.79
CA PHE A 63 -0.61 -3.46 14.96
C PHE A 63 -1.83 -3.06 15.81
N GLU A 64 -2.18 -3.86 16.81
CA GLU A 64 -3.27 -3.55 17.75
C GLU A 64 -3.04 -2.23 18.47
N THR A 65 -1.81 -1.97 18.92
CA THR A 65 -1.44 -0.70 19.57
C THR A 65 -1.68 0.49 18.65
N THR A 66 -1.24 0.41 17.38
CA THR A 66 -1.42 1.51 16.43
C THR A 66 -2.87 1.68 16.03
N PHE A 67 -3.62 0.57 15.86
CA PHE A 67 -5.06 0.61 15.62
C PHE A 67 -5.83 1.24 16.79
N LEU A 68 -5.56 0.82 18.03
CA LEU A 68 -6.18 1.42 19.22
C LEU A 68 -5.84 2.91 19.36
N THR A 69 -4.60 3.30 19.03
CA THR A 69 -4.19 4.71 18.98
C THR A 69 -5.05 5.50 17.98
N ALA A 70 -5.32 4.92 16.80
CA ALA A 70 -6.22 5.52 15.83
C ALA A 70 -7.65 5.64 16.34
N MET A 71 -8.15 4.64 17.08
CA MET A 71 -9.50 4.68 17.65
C MET A 71 -9.62 5.74 18.76
N VAL A 72 -8.60 5.92 19.59
CA VAL A 72 -8.55 7.01 20.59
C VAL A 72 -8.57 8.38 19.89
N PHE A 73 -7.79 8.53 18.83
CA PHE A 73 -7.79 9.76 18.03
C PHE A 73 -9.14 9.99 17.34
N CYS A 74 -9.75 8.94 16.78
CA CYS A 74 -11.08 8.99 16.17
C CYS A 74 -12.14 9.48 17.18
N ALA A 75 -12.13 8.95 18.39
CA ALA A 75 -13.06 9.36 19.44
C ALA A 75 -12.90 10.84 19.85
N ARG A 76 -11.69 11.39 19.76
CA ARG A 76 -11.39 12.79 20.07
C ARG A 76 -11.75 13.73 18.90
N SER A 77 -11.40 13.37 17.67
CA SER A 77 -11.59 14.20 16.46
C SER A 77 -13.01 14.12 15.90
N ARG A 78 -13.73 13.02 16.17
CA ARG A 78 -15.13 12.77 15.74
C ARG A 78 -15.34 13.01 14.23
N PRO A 79 -14.58 12.34 13.37
CA PRO A 79 -14.76 12.47 11.93
C PRO A 79 -16.14 11.92 11.54
N LYS A 80 -16.70 12.42 10.43
CA LYS A 80 -17.94 11.88 9.88
C LYS A 80 -17.76 10.47 9.31
N TYR A 81 -16.60 10.22 8.70
CA TYR A 81 -16.26 8.92 8.13
C TYR A 81 -14.99 8.34 8.72
N LEU A 82 -15.01 7.04 8.97
CA LEU A 82 -13.86 6.28 9.41
C LEU A 82 -13.54 5.20 8.36
N ILE A 83 -12.32 5.24 7.81
CA ILE A 83 -11.83 4.31 6.80
C ILE A 83 -10.74 3.47 7.44
N LEU A 84 -10.93 2.15 7.46
CA LEU A 84 -10.00 1.21 8.09
C LEU A 84 -9.42 0.25 7.07
N GLU A 85 -8.09 0.19 6.98
CA GLU A 85 -7.37 -0.84 6.27
C GLU A 85 -7.01 -1.97 7.22
N THR A 86 -7.31 -3.22 6.85
CA THR A 86 -6.89 -4.40 7.61
C THR A 86 -5.38 -4.59 7.55
N GLY A 87 -4.79 -5.07 8.64
CA GLY A 87 -3.37 -5.37 8.67
C GLY A 87 -3.03 -6.69 7.99
N LEU A 88 -3.80 -7.76 8.28
CA LEU A 88 -3.59 -9.09 7.74
C LEU A 88 -4.87 -9.94 7.82
N GLY A 89 -5.24 -10.55 6.70
CA GLY A 89 -6.43 -11.39 6.65
C GLY A 89 -7.71 -10.60 6.84
N GLY A 90 -8.55 -11.00 7.75
CA GLY A 90 -9.82 -10.34 8.10
C GLY A 90 -10.43 -10.92 9.39
N ARG A 91 -10.46 -12.25 9.51
CA ARG A 91 -11.12 -12.96 10.61
C ARG A 91 -10.62 -12.55 12.00
N LEU A 92 -9.31 -12.43 12.16
CA LEU A 92 -8.66 -12.10 13.44
C LEU A 92 -8.00 -10.70 13.41
N ASP A 93 -8.29 -9.90 12.40
CA ASP A 93 -7.74 -8.55 12.30
C ASP A 93 -8.37 -7.62 13.35
N ALA A 94 -7.56 -6.77 13.99
CA ALA A 94 -8.02 -5.86 15.03
C ALA A 94 -9.08 -4.88 14.52
N THR A 95 -9.06 -4.50 13.25
CA THR A 95 -10.06 -3.61 12.66
C THR A 95 -11.47 -4.20 12.68
N ARG A 96 -11.57 -5.54 12.79
CA ARG A 96 -12.85 -6.23 12.92
C ARG A 96 -13.60 -5.88 14.21
N CYS A 97 -12.91 -5.42 15.24
CA CYS A 97 -13.54 -4.99 16.50
C CYS A 97 -14.34 -3.69 16.35
N SER A 98 -14.09 -2.90 15.29
CA SER A 98 -14.89 -1.70 15.02
C SER A 98 -16.17 -2.02 14.27
N PRO A 99 -17.30 -1.37 14.58
CA PRO A 99 -18.48 -1.44 13.75
C PRO A 99 -18.15 -0.90 12.35
N ALA A 100 -18.70 -1.52 11.31
CA ALA A 100 -18.55 -1.07 9.94
C ALA A 100 -19.91 -1.05 9.26
N ASP A 101 -20.21 0.01 8.53
CA ASP A 101 -21.42 0.12 7.73
C ASP A 101 -21.29 -0.60 6.39
N LEU A 102 -20.06 -0.80 5.93
CA LEU A 102 -19.72 -1.51 4.71
C LEU A 102 -18.28 -2.05 4.78
N CYS A 103 -18.06 -3.23 4.23
CA CYS A 103 -16.72 -3.80 4.03
C CYS A 103 -16.37 -3.86 2.54
N VAL A 104 -15.06 -3.88 2.24
CA VAL A 104 -14.56 -4.05 0.86
C VAL A 104 -13.52 -5.15 0.85
N LEU A 105 -13.71 -6.14 -0.01
CA LEU A 105 -12.73 -7.18 -0.32
C LEU A 105 -12.10 -6.86 -1.67
N THR A 106 -10.85 -6.43 -1.65
CA THR A 106 -10.06 -6.06 -2.83
C THR A 106 -9.44 -7.31 -3.49
N SER A 107 -8.48 -7.13 -4.40
CA SER A 107 -7.77 -8.24 -5.03
C SER A 107 -7.11 -9.17 -3.98
N ILE A 108 -7.20 -10.47 -4.24
CA ILE A 108 -6.62 -11.52 -3.40
C ILE A 108 -5.46 -12.15 -4.17
N THR A 109 -4.34 -12.30 -3.49
CA THR A 109 -3.13 -12.95 -4.00
C THR A 109 -2.62 -13.96 -2.97
N THR A 110 -1.81 -14.90 -3.41
CA THR A 110 -1.17 -15.90 -2.53
C THR A 110 -0.01 -15.26 -1.76
N GLU A 111 -0.32 -14.28 -0.92
CA GLU A 111 0.63 -13.60 -0.04
C GLU A 111 0.43 -14.02 1.41
N HIS A 112 1.48 -13.89 2.23
CA HIS A 112 1.44 -14.26 3.65
C HIS A 112 1.03 -15.71 3.89
N THR A 113 1.47 -16.60 3.02
CA THR A 113 1.09 -18.03 3.05
C THR A 113 1.50 -18.73 4.34
N ASP A 114 2.52 -18.24 5.03
CA ASP A 114 2.95 -18.74 6.34
C ASP A 114 1.89 -18.56 7.43
N ILE A 115 0.97 -17.60 7.26
CA ILE A 115 -0.04 -17.24 8.26
C ILE A 115 -1.45 -17.56 7.74
N LEU A 116 -1.73 -17.23 6.48
CA LEU A 116 -3.07 -17.35 5.91
C LEU A 116 -3.32 -18.71 5.24
N GLY A 117 -2.27 -19.54 5.10
CA GLY A 117 -2.34 -20.82 4.40
C GLY A 117 -1.88 -20.73 2.94
N THR A 118 -1.55 -21.87 2.36
CA THR A 118 -1.05 -22.00 0.99
C THR A 118 -2.13 -22.16 -0.06
N ASP A 119 -3.35 -22.49 0.38
CA ASP A 119 -4.52 -22.64 -0.47
C ASP A 119 -5.24 -21.31 -0.67
N ILE A 120 -5.50 -20.97 -1.92
CA ILE A 120 -6.18 -19.70 -2.28
C ILE A 120 -7.57 -19.60 -1.62
N TYR A 121 -8.29 -20.73 -1.47
CA TYR A 121 -9.61 -20.74 -0.83
C TYR A 121 -9.53 -20.44 0.68
N GLN A 122 -8.48 -20.88 1.35
CA GLN A 122 -8.23 -20.52 2.75
C GLN A 122 -7.96 -19.02 2.89
N ILE A 123 -7.18 -18.45 1.98
CA ILE A 123 -6.89 -17.01 1.96
C ILE A 123 -8.16 -16.21 1.69
N ILE A 124 -9.00 -16.65 0.74
CA ILE A 124 -10.30 -16.03 0.46
C ILE A 124 -11.16 -16.05 1.72
N ALA A 125 -11.26 -17.20 2.38
CA ALA A 125 -12.05 -17.38 3.59
C ALA A 125 -11.58 -16.43 4.72
N GLU A 126 -10.30 -16.40 5.02
CA GLU A 126 -9.73 -15.51 6.05
C GLU A 126 -10.00 -14.03 5.76
N LYS A 127 -9.92 -13.61 4.50
CA LYS A 127 -10.18 -12.22 4.10
C LYS A 127 -11.67 -11.88 4.08
N ALA A 128 -12.51 -12.75 3.55
CA ALA A 128 -13.96 -12.55 3.49
C ALA A 128 -14.61 -12.47 4.88
N ALA A 129 -13.97 -13.07 5.88
CA ALA A 129 -14.39 -13.01 7.26
C ALA A 129 -14.35 -11.61 7.90
N ILE A 130 -13.88 -10.59 7.18
CA ILE A 130 -14.02 -9.17 7.57
C ILE A 130 -15.48 -8.70 7.52
N ALA A 131 -16.36 -9.40 6.86
CA ALA A 131 -17.79 -9.08 6.74
C ALA A 131 -18.46 -8.81 8.08
N ARG A 132 -19.54 -8.07 8.05
CA ARG A 132 -20.39 -7.74 9.22
C ARG A 132 -21.82 -8.22 9.00
N PRO A 133 -22.51 -8.69 10.06
CA PRO A 133 -23.91 -9.10 9.96
C PRO A 133 -24.80 -7.96 9.46
N GLY A 134 -25.70 -8.26 8.52
CA GLY A 134 -26.65 -7.30 7.98
C GLY A 134 -26.02 -6.14 7.19
N LYS A 135 -24.71 -6.16 6.94
CA LYS A 135 -24.00 -5.09 6.24
C LYS A 135 -23.51 -5.54 4.87
N PRO A 136 -23.46 -4.62 3.90
CA PRO A 136 -22.91 -4.94 2.58
C PRO A 136 -21.40 -5.19 2.65
N ILE A 137 -20.94 -6.11 1.81
CA ILE A 137 -19.54 -6.31 1.47
C ILE A 137 -19.36 -6.21 -0.05
N ILE A 138 -18.62 -5.23 -0.49
CA ILE A 138 -18.23 -5.06 -1.89
C ILE A 138 -17.05 -5.97 -2.16
N VAL A 139 -17.18 -6.86 -3.14
CA VAL A 139 -16.19 -7.88 -3.45
C VAL A 139 -15.67 -7.69 -4.87
N ARG A 140 -14.37 -7.50 -5.04
CA ARG A 140 -13.72 -7.61 -6.34
C ARG A 140 -13.83 -9.05 -6.82
N HIS A 141 -14.53 -9.28 -7.93
CA HIS A 141 -14.60 -10.60 -8.53
C HIS A 141 -13.24 -11.04 -9.11
N MET A 142 -12.80 -12.26 -8.83
CA MET A 142 -11.45 -12.73 -9.17
C MET A 142 -11.40 -13.70 -10.36
N GLY A 143 -12.54 -14.15 -10.88
CA GLY A 143 -12.60 -15.15 -11.94
C GLY A 143 -12.06 -16.55 -11.53
N ILE A 144 -11.95 -16.81 -10.23
CA ILE A 144 -11.54 -18.10 -9.67
C ILE A 144 -12.77 -18.98 -9.55
N GLU A 145 -12.67 -20.26 -9.93
CA GLU A 145 -13.75 -21.23 -9.74
C GLU A 145 -14.17 -21.28 -8.27
N LEU A 146 -15.45 -21.39 -7.98
CA LEU A 146 -16.04 -21.39 -6.64
C LEU A 146 -15.72 -20.15 -5.77
N PHE A 147 -15.22 -19.06 -6.39
CA PHE A 147 -14.86 -17.85 -5.64
C PHE A 147 -16.06 -17.27 -4.90
N GLU A 148 -17.17 -17.05 -5.59
CA GLU A 148 -18.38 -16.48 -4.99
C GLU A 148 -18.96 -17.39 -3.90
N GLU A 149 -18.98 -18.70 -4.12
CA GLU A 149 -19.45 -19.67 -3.12
C GLU A 149 -18.60 -19.60 -1.85
N THR A 150 -17.27 -19.56 -2.00
CA THR A 150 -16.33 -19.45 -0.87
C THR A 150 -16.52 -18.15 -0.10
N VAL A 151 -16.62 -17.00 -0.81
CA VAL A 151 -16.84 -15.69 -0.18
C VAL A 151 -18.18 -15.66 0.56
N ASN A 152 -19.25 -16.07 -0.11
CA ASN A 152 -20.60 -16.08 0.49
C ASN A 152 -20.66 -16.97 1.72
N GLY A 153 -20.12 -18.19 1.64
CA GLY A 153 -20.10 -19.14 2.76
C GLY A 153 -19.35 -18.59 3.97
N CYS A 154 -18.15 -18.03 3.74
CA CYS A 154 -17.34 -17.51 4.85
C CYS A 154 -17.87 -16.20 5.42
N ALA A 155 -18.39 -15.30 4.58
CA ALA A 155 -19.00 -14.05 5.03
C ALA A 155 -20.24 -14.31 5.90
N GLN A 156 -21.07 -15.29 5.52
CA GLN A 156 -22.26 -15.70 6.28
C GLN A 156 -21.87 -16.35 7.62
N ASN A 157 -20.97 -17.31 7.61
CA ASN A 157 -20.56 -18.04 8.81
C ASN A 157 -19.90 -17.09 9.85
N CYS A 158 -19.03 -16.20 9.41
CA CYS A 158 -18.38 -15.24 10.33
C CYS A 158 -19.35 -14.21 10.90
N ALA A 159 -20.41 -13.87 10.18
CA ALA A 159 -21.46 -13.02 10.70
C ALA A 159 -22.21 -13.70 11.86
N ILE A 160 -22.48 -15.00 11.75
CA ILE A 160 -23.14 -15.80 12.79
C ILE A 160 -22.24 -15.96 14.01
N GLU A 161 -20.96 -16.28 13.84
CA GLU A 161 -20.01 -16.49 14.92
C GLU A 161 -19.80 -15.25 15.81
N GLN A 162 -19.89 -14.05 15.24
CA GLN A 162 -19.64 -12.80 15.99
C GLN A 162 -20.75 -12.43 16.95
N LEU A 163 -21.98 -12.74 16.65
CA LEU A 163 -23.16 -12.24 17.36
C LEU A 163 -24.02 -13.35 17.99
N GLY A 164 -23.54 -14.60 18.01
CA GLY A 164 -24.27 -15.72 18.61
C GLY A 164 -25.49 -16.10 17.77
N GLU A 165 -26.68 -15.70 18.17
CA GLU A 165 -27.94 -16.15 17.54
C GLU A 165 -28.45 -15.29 16.37
N THR A 166 -27.69 -14.31 15.85
CA THR A 166 -28.20 -13.46 14.76
C THR A 166 -28.28 -14.24 13.45
N LYS A 167 -29.43 -14.13 12.79
CA LYS A 167 -29.69 -14.70 11.45
C LYS A 167 -29.42 -13.70 10.31
N GLU A 168 -28.79 -12.59 10.61
CA GLU A 168 -28.49 -11.57 9.60
C GLU A 168 -27.18 -11.91 8.89
N PHE A 169 -27.28 -12.19 7.60
CA PHE A 169 -26.13 -12.48 6.75
C PHE A 169 -25.56 -11.20 6.15
N ALA A 170 -24.26 -11.18 5.87
CA ALA A 170 -23.67 -10.10 5.07
C ALA A 170 -24.22 -10.13 3.63
N ILE A 171 -24.34 -8.98 3.01
CA ILE A 171 -24.86 -8.82 1.64
C ILE A 171 -23.67 -8.66 0.70
N CYS A 172 -23.30 -9.73 -0.02
CA CYS A 172 -22.20 -9.70 -0.97
C CYS A 172 -22.62 -9.03 -2.29
N GLN A 173 -21.82 -8.04 -2.73
CA GLN A 173 -21.98 -7.37 -4.02
C GLN A 173 -20.67 -7.50 -4.79
N TYR A 174 -20.71 -8.15 -5.95
CA TYR A 174 -19.54 -8.43 -6.76
C TYR A 174 -19.29 -7.33 -7.80
N VAL A 175 -18.03 -6.91 -7.92
CA VAL A 175 -17.59 -5.93 -8.90
C VAL A 175 -16.64 -6.59 -9.88
N GLU A 176 -17.04 -6.65 -11.14
CA GLU A 176 -16.20 -7.10 -12.24
C GLU A 176 -15.18 -6.02 -12.58
N VAL A 177 -13.91 -6.42 -12.63
CA VAL A 177 -12.80 -5.54 -12.99
C VAL A 177 -12.26 -6.00 -14.34
N PRO A 178 -12.33 -5.15 -15.40
CA PRO A 178 -11.81 -5.51 -16.71
C PRO A 178 -10.31 -5.83 -16.68
N THR A 179 -9.88 -6.70 -17.55
CA THR A 179 -8.46 -7.02 -17.71
C THR A 179 -7.69 -5.82 -18.28
N GLY A 180 -6.47 -5.61 -17.82
CA GLY A 180 -5.58 -4.54 -18.34
C GLY A 180 -5.82 -3.15 -17.74
N VAL A 181 -6.76 -2.99 -16.79
CA VAL A 181 -6.93 -1.72 -16.09
C VAL A 181 -5.81 -1.49 -15.07
N THR A 182 -5.49 -0.24 -14.83
CA THR A 182 -4.48 0.12 -13.80
C THR A 182 -5.03 -0.16 -12.39
N ALA A 183 -4.12 -0.25 -11.41
CA ALA A 183 -4.52 -0.36 -10.01
C ALA A 183 -5.39 0.82 -9.53
N LEU A 184 -5.21 1.99 -10.13
CA LEU A 184 -6.02 3.18 -9.86
C LEU A 184 -7.44 3.03 -10.45
N ASP A 185 -7.57 2.51 -11.66
CA ASP A 185 -8.89 2.26 -12.28
C ASP A 185 -9.66 1.20 -11.49
N GLU A 186 -9.01 0.11 -11.07
CA GLU A 186 -9.61 -0.90 -10.19
C GLU A 186 -10.11 -0.28 -8.89
N ALA A 187 -9.29 0.57 -8.26
CA ALA A 187 -9.66 1.24 -7.02
C ALA A 187 -10.86 2.21 -7.22
N GLU A 188 -10.93 2.89 -8.36
CA GLU A 188 -12.05 3.77 -8.72
C GLU A 188 -13.35 2.97 -8.89
N LEU A 189 -13.31 1.83 -9.58
CA LEU A 189 -14.47 0.95 -9.74
C LEU A 189 -15.03 0.49 -8.39
N LEU A 190 -14.14 0.02 -7.49
CA LEU A 190 -14.56 -0.41 -6.16
C LEU A 190 -15.10 0.75 -5.31
N ALA A 191 -14.49 1.94 -5.41
CA ALA A 191 -14.96 3.12 -4.71
C ALA A 191 -16.35 3.56 -5.20
N ASN A 192 -16.61 3.53 -6.51
CA ASN A 192 -17.92 3.83 -7.07
C ASN A 192 -19.00 2.91 -6.50
N ALA A 193 -18.74 1.60 -6.46
CA ALA A 193 -19.68 0.64 -5.87
C ALA A 193 -19.96 0.94 -4.38
N VAL A 194 -18.95 1.37 -3.62
CA VAL A 194 -19.13 1.79 -2.21
C VAL A 194 -20.03 3.01 -2.11
N PHE A 195 -19.82 4.04 -2.96
CA PHE A 195 -20.63 5.27 -2.92
C PHE A 195 -22.07 5.03 -3.33
N GLU A 196 -22.28 4.23 -4.37
CA GLU A 196 -23.63 3.82 -4.77
C GLU A 196 -24.35 3.07 -3.63
N THR A 197 -23.67 2.11 -3.00
CA THR A 197 -24.24 1.34 -1.90
C THR A 197 -24.58 2.19 -0.68
N LEU A 198 -23.75 3.18 -0.37
CA LEU A 198 -23.95 4.10 0.76
C LEU A 198 -24.74 5.35 0.38
N SER A 199 -25.22 5.48 -0.86
CA SER A 199 -25.92 6.67 -1.39
C SER A 199 -25.11 7.96 -1.20
N ILE A 200 -23.79 7.91 -1.40
CA ILE A 200 -22.88 9.06 -1.34
C ILE A 200 -22.69 9.59 -2.77
N ASP A 201 -22.75 10.90 -2.94
CA ASP A 201 -22.50 11.53 -4.25
C ASP A 201 -21.08 11.27 -4.75
N SER A 202 -20.96 10.58 -5.87
CA SER A 202 -19.69 10.20 -6.51
C SER A 202 -19.24 11.17 -7.61
N SER A 203 -19.96 12.27 -7.85
CA SER A 203 -19.68 13.20 -8.96
C SER A 203 -18.28 13.82 -8.94
N THR A 204 -17.60 13.77 -7.80
CA THR A 204 -16.25 14.31 -7.60
C THR A 204 -15.13 13.29 -7.83
N ILE A 205 -15.42 11.99 -8.05
CA ILE A 205 -14.39 10.94 -8.16
C ILE A 205 -13.49 11.16 -9.38
N SER A 206 -14.07 11.38 -10.55
CA SER A 206 -13.30 11.53 -11.80
C SER A 206 -12.34 12.72 -11.77
N ASN A 207 -12.65 13.77 -11.00
CA ASN A 207 -11.79 14.93 -10.82
C ASN A 207 -10.67 14.67 -9.80
N SER A 208 -10.80 13.67 -8.95
CA SER A 208 -9.86 13.38 -7.88
C SER A 208 -8.67 12.54 -8.33
N LYS A 209 -8.80 11.77 -9.42
CA LYS A 209 -7.74 10.90 -9.96
C LYS A 209 -6.44 11.65 -10.27
N ASN A 210 -6.55 12.83 -10.86
CA ASN A 210 -5.41 13.68 -11.22
C ASN A 210 -4.79 14.44 -10.03
N ARG A 211 -5.41 14.37 -8.86
CA ARG A 211 -4.98 15.09 -7.64
C ARG A 211 -4.42 14.17 -6.57
N LEU A 212 -4.40 12.86 -6.84
CA LEU A 212 -3.91 11.89 -5.89
C LEU A 212 -2.38 11.90 -5.83
N ASN A 213 -1.83 12.19 -4.66
CA ASN A 213 -0.43 11.92 -4.35
C ASN A 213 -0.37 10.67 -3.46
N TRP A 214 0.08 9.55 -4.01
CA TRP A 214 0.34 8.37 -3.18
C TRP A 214 1.84 8.17 -3.05
N PRO A 215 2.43 8.47 -1.89
CA PRO A 215 3.85 8.29 -1.69
C PRO A 215 4.30 6.86 -2.02
N ALA A 216 5.39 6.74 -2.77
CA ALA A 216 5.96 5.48 -3.23
C ALA A 216 4.97 4.56 -4.00
N ARG A 217 4.07 5.13 -4.80
CA ARG A 217 3.26 4.40 -5.80
C ARG A 217 3.40 5.09 -7.14
N MET A 218 4.40 4.67 -7.94
CA MET A 218 4.84 5.36 -9.16
C MET A 218 5.03 6.87 -8.95
N GLN A 219 5.50 7.24 -7.73
CA GLN A 219 5.68 8.63 -7.33
C GLN A 219 6.88 9.23 -8.05
N ILE A 220 6.64 10.34 -8.75
CA ILE A 220 7.71 11.10 -9.41
C ILE A 220 8.19 12.22 -8.48
N ILE A 221 9.49 12.22 -8.19
CA ILE A 221 10.18 13.28 -7.44
C ILE A 221 11.21 13.94 -8.36
N LYS A 222 11.03 15.23 -8.61
CA LYS A 222 12.01 16.05 -9.33
C LYS A 222 12.82 16.87 -8.32
N LEU A 223 14.14 16.77 -8.41
CA LEU A 223 15.06 17.57 -7.59
C LEU A 223 15.48 18.83 -8.32
N ASP A 224 15.87 19.85 -7.57
CA ASP A 224 16.38 21.12 -8.14
C ASP A 224 17.66 20.91 -8.97
N SER A 225 18.42 19.84 -8.68
CA SER A 225 19.57 19.39 -9.47
C SER A 225 19.21 18.83 -10.86
N GLY A 226 17.91 18.67 -11.17
CA GLY A 226 17.41 18.10 -12.42
C GLY A 226 17.23 16.58 -12.41
N HIS A 227 17.65 15.88 -11.35
CA HIS A 227 17.43 14.43 -11.23
C HIS A 227 15.95 14.11 -11.02
N LYS A 228 15.50 13.00 -11.61
CA LYS A 228 14.11 12.52 -11.55
C LYS A 228 14.09 11.12 -10.96
N PHE A 229 13.53 10.99 -9.77
CA PHE A 229 13.27 9.70 -9.13
C PHE A 229 11.84 9.25 -9.44
N LEU A 230 11.69 7.97 -9.73
CA LEU A 230 10.44 7.25 -9.79
C LEU A 230 10.45 6.21 -8.67
N LEU A 231 9.60 6.37 -7.68
CA LEU A 231 9.56 5.51 -6.49
C LEU A 231 8.32 4.62 -6.52
N ASP A 232 8.53 3.31 -6.39
CA ASP A 232 7.45 2.36 -6.17
C ASP A 232 7.78 1.34 -5.09
N ALA A 233 6.85 1.09 -4.19
CA ALA A 233 7.01 0.17 -3.08
C ALA A 233 6.69 -1.30 -3.44
N ALA A 234 6.61 -1.66 -4.71
CA ALA A 234 6.48 -3.04 -5.15
C ALA A 234 7.63 -3.89 -4.60
N HIS A 235 7.28 -4.99 -3.93
CA HIS A 235 8.23 -5.84 -3.21
C HIS A 235 7.90 -7.33 -3.35
N ASN A 236 7.03 -7.68 -4.29
CA ASN A 236 6.66 -9.05 -4.62
C ASN A 236 6.49 -9.18 -6.15
N PRO A 237 6.45 -10.40 -6.71
CA PRO A 237 6.36 -10.60 -8.15
C PRO A 237 5.15 -9.92 -8.80
N SER A 238 3.97 -9.97 -8.19
CA SER A 238 2.75 -9.38 -8.75
C SER A 238 2.81 -7.85 -8.78
N GLY A 239 3.38 -7.23 -7.75
CA GLY A 239 3.61 -5.78 -7.69
C GLY A 239 4.59 -5.32 -8.78
N LEU A 240 5.70 -6.04 -8.96
CA LEU A 240 6.71 -5.71 -9.98
C LEU A 240 6.17 -5.86 -11.40
N ALA A 241 5.33 -6.87 -11.66
CA ALA A 241 4.65 -7.01 -12.95
C ALA A 241 3.75 -5.80 -13.28
N LYS A 242 3.05 -5.24 -12.26
CA LYS A 242 2.26 -4.01 -12.42
C LYS A 242 3.15 -2.78 -12.67
N VAL A 243 4.30 -2.68 -11.99
CA VAL A 243 5.29 -1.61 -12.26
C VAL A 243 5.79 -1.67 -13.70
N LYS A 244 6.16 -2.86 -14.20
CA LYS A 244 6.57 -3.07 -15.59
C LYS A 244 5.52 -2.54 -16.57
N GLN A 245 4.26 -2.93 -16.38
CA GLN A 245 3.16 -2.47 -17.24
C GLN A 245 3.03 -0.95 -17.27
N GLN A 246 3.11 -0.30 -16.11
CA GLN A 246 3.01 1.16 -15.99
C GLN A 246 4.22 1.89 -16.60
N LEU A 247 5.43 1.33 -16.50
CA LEU A 247 6.63 1.89 -17.13
C LEU A 247 6.53 1.86 -18.65
N VAL A 248 6.05 0.77 -19.23
CA VAL A 248 5.82 0.65 -20.69
C VAL A 248 4.83 1.70 -21.17
N ASP A 249 3.78 1.97 -20.39
CA ASP A 249 2.78 2.98 -20.77
C ASP A 249 3.35 4.40 -20.65
N LEU A 250 4.19 4.69 -19.66
CA LEU A 250 4.88 5.97 -19.51
C LEU A 250 5.91 6.22 -20.62
N SER A 251 6.67 5.19 -21.04
CA SER A 251 7.70 5.30 -22.09
C SER A 251 7.13 5.61 -23.45
N LYS A 252 5.89 5.20 -23.73
CA LYS A 252 5.18 5.54 -24.99
C LYS A 252 4.91 7.04 -25.16
N HIS A 253 4.90 7.80 -24.05
CA HIS A 253 4.54 9.22 -24.03
C HIS A 253 5.76 10.15 -23.86
N ASP A 254 6.92 9.63 -23.49
CA ASP A 254 8.11 10.42 -23.24
C ASP A 254 9.27 9.92 -24.12
N ASN A 255 9.62 10.69 -25.17
CA ASN A 255 10.72 10.40 -26.07
C ASN A 255 12.10 10.59 -25.42
N SER A 256 12.18 10.79 -24.11
CA SER A 256 13.41 11.08 -23.41
C SER A 256 14.02 9.83 -22.77
N GLU A 257 15.14 9.46 -23.33
CA GLU A 257 16.21 8.67 -22.74
C GLU A 257 15.88 7.21 -22.38
N ASP A 258 16.30 6.34 -23.22
CA ASP A 258 16.40 4.89 -23.09
C ASP A 258 17.45 4.45 -22.03
N LYS A 259 17.58 5.27 -20.97
CA LYS A 259 18.50 5.05 -19.85
C LYS A 259 17.76 4.87 -18.55
N LEU A 260 18.11 3.81 -17.83
CA LEU A 260 17.57 3.49 -16.52
C LEU A 260 18.69 3.31 -15.49
N CYS A 261 18.64 4.08 -14.41
CA CYS A 261 19.37 3.82 -13.18
C CYS A 261 18.41 3.15 -12.19
N LEU A 262 18.60 1.87 -11.93
CA LEU A 262 17.76 1.12 -11.01
C LEU A 262 18.39 1.04 -9.62
N LEU A 263 17.76 1.60 -8.61
CA LEU A 263 18.12 1.43 -7.20
C LEU A 263 17.24 0.33 -6.59
N PHE A 264 17.85 -0.81 -6.29
CA PHE A 264 17.12 -2.00 -5.86
C PHE A 264 17.63 -2.56 -4.53
N GLY A 265 16.70 -2.88 -3.66
CA GLY A 265 16.96 -3.57 -2.39
C GLY A 265 15.69 -4.12 -1.80
N THR A 266 15.76 -5.30 -1.18
CA THR A 266 14.57 -6.02 -0.69
C THR A 266 14.81 -6.70 0.66
N SER A 267 13.72 -7.07 1.31
CA SER A 267 13.68 -7.96 2.46
C SER A 267 13.57 -9.42 2.00
N PRO A 268 13.80 -10.42 2.86
CA PRO A 268 13.63 -11.83 2.51
C PRO A 268 12.23 -12.11 1.92
N GLN A 269 12.21 -12.83 0.80
CA GLN A 269 11.02 -13.19 0.04
C GLN A 269 11.03 -14.70 -0.24
N GLN A 270 9.86 -15.34 -0.18
CA GLN A 270 9.73 -16.76 -0.57
C GLN A 270 9.98 -16.96 -2.07
N GLU A 271 9.50 -16.04 -2.90
CA GLU A 271 9.64 -16.07 -4.37
C GLU A 271 10.76 -15.12 -4.86
N LEU A 272 11.92 -15.06 -4.16
CA LEU A 272 12.99 -14.12 -4.51
C LEU A 272 13.44 -14.27 -5.97
N THR A 273 13.63 -15.50 -6.45
CA THR A 273 14.06 -15.75 -7.85
C THR A 273 13.10 -15.13 -8.85
N LYS A 274 11.80 -15.39 -8.69
CA LYS A 274 10.76 -14.84 -9.57
C LYS A 274 10.66 -13.30 -9.46
N MET A 275 10.92 -12.77 -8.27
CA MET A 275 11.00 -11.31 -8.08
C MET A 275 12.18 -10.73 -8.87
N LEU A 276 13.36 -11.37 -8.84
CA LEU A 276 14.54 -10.93 -9.59
C LEU A 276 14.35 -11.08 -11.11
N GLU A 277 13.65 -12.13 -11.57
CA GLU A 277 13.22 -12.28 -12.96
C GLU A 277 12.38 -11.07 -13.41
N ASN A 278 11.37 -10.68 -12.64
CA ASN A 278 10.55 -9.50 -12.96
C ASN A 278 11.36 -8.20 -12.96
N VAL A 279 12.34 -8.05 -12.03
CA VAL A 279 13.25 -6.90 -12.03
C VAL A 279 14.10 -6.89 -13.30
N LYS A 280 14.62 -8.04 -13.71
CA LYS A 280 15.39 -8.16 -14.96
C LYS A 280 14.53 -7.83 -16.17
N GLU A 281 13.28 -8.32 -16.23
CA GLU A 281 12.35 -7.99 -17.31
C GLU A 281 12.03 -6.49 -17.38
N ILE A 282 12.00 -5.78 -16.24
CA ILE A 282 11.88 -4.31 -16.22
C ILE A 282 13.13 -3.68 -16.86
N CYS A 283 14.31 -4.19 -16.51
CA CYS A 283 15.57 -3.69 -17.08
C CYS A 283 15.64 -3.92 -18.60
N ASP A 284 15.16 -5.04 -19.08
CA ASP A 284 15.21 -5.44 -20.51
C ASP A 284 14.33 -4.51 -21.41
N GLU A 285 13.45 -3.68 -20.84
CA GLU A 285 12.69 -2.65 -21.58
C GLU A 285 13.54 -1.41 -21.92
N PHE A 286 14.79 -1.31 -21.43
CA PHE A 286 15.69 -0.17 -21.65
C PHE A 286 16.99 -0.60 -22.26
N SER A 287 17.56 0.19 -23.18
CA SER A 287 18.81 -0.17 -23.88
C SER A 287 20.07 0.14 -23.06
N ASN A 288 19.99 0.98 -22.05
CA ASN A 288 21.11 1.32 -21.19
C ASN A 288 20.70 1.32 -19.73
N VAL A 289 21.10 0.26 -19.00
CA VAL A 289 20.70 0.03 -17.59
C VAL A 289 21.92 -0.08 -16.70
N GLU A 290 21.85 0.56 -15.55
CA GLU A 290 22.80 0.38 -14.45
C GLU A 290 22.03 0.06 -13.16
N ILE A 291 22.39 -1.01 -12.47
CA ILE A 291 21.75 -1.44 -11.23
C ILE A 291 22.62 -1.07 -10.03
N PHE A 292 22.04 -0.36 -9.09
CA PHE A 292 22.59 -0.05 -7.77
C PHE A 292 21.90 -0.94 -6.75
N LEU A 293 22.56 -2.04 -6.38
CA LEU A 293 22.05 -2.95 -5.35
C LEU A 293 22.40 -2.42 -3.96
N THR A 294 21.37 -2.25 -3.14
CA THR A 294 21.53 -1.76 -1.78
C THR A 294 20.59 -2.49 -0.83
N LYS A 295 20.54 -2.08 0.43
CA LYS A 295 19.64 -2.65 1.42
C LYS A 295 18.81 -1.59 2.12
N PRO A 296 17.49 -1.85 2.31
CA PRO A 296 16.63 -1.02 3.15
C PRO A 296 17.05 -1.10 4.62
N THR A 297 16.70 -0.08 5.40
CA THR A 297 16.86 -0.04 6.85
C THR A 297 15.50 0.16 7.53
N GLY A 298 15.38 -0.21 8.80
CA GLY A 298 14.15 0.01 9.59
C GLY A 298 13.05 -1.02 9.33
N GLY A 299 13.29 -2.04 8.53
CA GLY A 299 12.31 -3.09 8.26
C GLY A 299 12.10 -4.07 9.42
N ARG A 300 10.98 -4.80 9.40
CA ARG A 300 10.66 -5.86 10.36
C ARG A 300 11.66 -7.01 10.36
N TYR A 301 12.18 -7.35 9.17
CA TYR A 301 13.16 -8.41 8.95
C TYR A 301 14.46 -7.82 8.47
N PRO A 302 15.62 -8.48 8.75
CA PRO A 302 16.89 -8.09 8.16
C PRO A 302 16.78 -8.06 6.63
N PRO A 303 17.37 -7.05 5.96
CA PRO A 303 17.34 -6.99 4.50
C PRO A 303 18.19 -8.10 3.88
N ILE A 304 17.95 -8.42 2.62
CA ILE A 304 18.85 -9.27 1.85
C ILE A 304 20.15 -8.51 1.59
N GLU A 305 21.31 -9.15 1.84
CA GLU A 305 22.60 -8.55 1.54
C GLU A 305 22.76 -8.32 0.03
N PRO A 306 23.21 -7.12 -0.39
CA PRO A 306 23.34 -6.79 -1.81
C PRO A 306 24.20 -7.75 -2.61
N LYS A 307 25.18 -8.39 -1.99
CA LYS A 307 26.02 -9.43 -2.61
C LYS A 307 25.21 -10.66 -3.05
N ILE A 308 24.15 -11.01 -2.30
CA ILE A 308 23.27 -12.13 -2.66
C ILE A 308 22.48 -11.76 -3.91
N LEU A 309 21.97 -10.54 -3.98
CA LEU A 309 21.24 -10.02 -5.13
C LEU A 309 22.14 -9.91 -6.37
N ALA A 310 23.43 -9.56 -6.18
CA ALA A 310 24.42 -9.49 -7.26
C ALA A 310 24.79 -10.87 -7.83
N GLY A 311 24.55 -11.94 -7.08
CA GLY A 311 24.74 -13.32 -7.56
C GLY A 311 23.69 -13.80 -8.57
N TYR A 312 22.65 -13.03 -8.84
CA TYR A 312 21.68 -13.33 -9.89
C TYR A 312 22.29 -13.06 -11.29
N GLU A 313 21.83 -13.78 -12.30
CA GLU A 313 22.30 -13.62 -13.69
C GLU A 313 21.70 -12.37 -14.35
N TRP A 314 22.35 -11.23 -14.19
CA TRP A 314 21.90 -9.94 -14.76
C TRP A 314 22.27 -9.76 -16.25
N GLY A 315 23.03 -10.71 -16.85
CA GLY A 315 23.53 -10.60 -18.23
C GLY A 315 24.57 -9.48 -18.37
N ASP A 316 24.47 -8.68 -19.41
CA ASP A 316 25.42 -7.59 -19.70
C ASP A 316 25.14 -6.28 -18.90
N ILE A 317 24.16 -6.30 -17.99
CA ILE A 317 23.79 -5.13 -17.19
C ILE A 317 24.90 -4.83 -16.19
N THR A 318 25.31 -3.58 -16.12
CA THR A 318 26.28 -3.11 -15.09
C THR A 318 25.62 -3.11 -13.73
N VAL A 319 26.23 -3.86 -12.78
CA VAL A 319 25.74 -3.99 -11.41
C VAL A 319 26.78 -3.44 -10.43
N SER A 320 26.36 -2.56 -9.55
CA SER A 320 27.16 -2.01 -8.45
C SER A 320 26.57 -2.39 -7.09
N ILE A 321 27.42 -2.65 -6.10
CA ILE A 321 27.04 -3.12 -4.75
C ILE A 321 27.30 -2.01 -3.73
N TRP A 322 26.25 -1.63 -3.00
CA TRP A 322 26.28 -0.58 -2.00
C TRP A 322 25.75 -1.07 -0.66
N GLN A 323 26.57 -1.07 0.36
CA GLN A 323 26.14 -1.49 1.70
C GLN A 323 25.22 -0.49 2.39
N ASN A 324 25.19 0.74 1.90
CA ASN A 324 24.35 1.81 2.41
C ASN A 324 23.64 2.52 1.26
N TYR A 325 22.31 2.64 1.38
CA TYR A 325 21.48 3.31 0.37
C TYR A 325 21.85 4.80 0.20
N THR A 326 22.32 5.48 1.25
CA THR A 326 22.74 6.90 1.15
C THR A 326 23.92 7.05 0.22
N HIS A 327 24.93 6.17 0.35
CA HIS A 327 26.10 6.21 -0.54
C HIS A 327 25.73 5.85 -1.99
N ALA A 328 24.77 4.95 -2.19
CA ALA A 328 24.24 4.66 -3.54
C ALA A 328 23.58 5.90 -4.15
N ILE A 329 22.74 6.59 -3.38
CA ILE A 329 22.09 7.84 -3.82
C ILE A 329 23.13 8.93 -4.09
N ASP A 330 24.12 9.12 -3.21
CA ASP A 330 25.18 10.10 -3.42
C ASP A 330 25.96 9.85 -4.71
N ALA A 331 26.29 8.58 -4.98
CA ALA A 331 26.98 8.20 -6.21
C ALA A 331 26.14 8.46 -7.48
N ILE A 332 24.82 8.30 -7.39
CA ILE A 332 23.88 8.65 -8.46
C ILE A 332 23.83 10.17 -8.65
N LEU A 333 23.65 10.92 -7.57
CA LEU A 333 23.48 12.38 -7.59
C LEU A 333 24.78 13.14 -7.93
N ALA A 334 25.94 12.54 -7.74
CA ALA A 334 27.25 13.10 -8.16
C ALA A 334 27.41 13.13 -9.69
N ARG A 335 26.58 12.43 -10.43
CA ARG A 335 26.61 12.38 -11.90
C ARG A 335 25.63 13.41 -12.47
N SER A 336 25.82 13.81 -13.73
CA SER A 336 24.86 14.72 -14.37
C SER A 336 23.51 14.00 -14.63
N PRO A 337 22.36 14.68 -14.50
CA PRO A 337 21.05 14.09 -14.77
C PRO A 337 20.97 13.40 -16.15
N ALA A 338 21.52 14.03 -17.19
CA ALA A 338 21.56 13.47 -18.54
C ALA A 338 22.39 12.17 -18.64
N SER A 339 23.38 11.96 -17.77
CA SER A 339 24.17 10.73 -17.75
C SER A 339 23.49 9.59 -17.00
N VAL A 340 22.61 9.92 -16.04
CA VAL A 340 21.89 8.96 -15.21
C VAL A 340 20.58 8.52 -15.86
N GLY A 341 19.87 9.44 -16.51
CA GLY A 341 18.52 9.21 -17.02
C GLY A 341 17.46 9.12 -15.91
N ASN A 342 16.47 8.24 -16.07
CA ASN A 342 15.43 8.01 -15.07
C ASN A 342 15.98 7.15 -13.92
N ILE A 343 15.74 7.55 -12.68
CA ILE A 343 16.12 6.79 -11.48
C ILE A 343 14.87 6.08 -10.97
N LEU A 344 14.80 4.77 -11.16
CA LEU A 344 13.73 3.93 -10.64
C LEU A 344 14.17 3.30 -9.32
N SER A 345 13.37 3.39 -8.27
CA SER A 345 13.57 2.62 -7.05
C SER A 345 12.38 1.70 -6.77
N ILE A 346 12.68 0.41 -6.58
CA ILE A 346 11.71 -0.67 -6.31
C ILE A 346 12.30 -1.70 -5.35
N GLY A 347 11.47 -2.66 -4.92
CA GLY A 347 11.87 -3.85 -4.19
C GLY A 347 11.57 -3.83 -2.69
N SER A 348 11.32 -2.67 -2.10
CA SER A 348 11.00 -2.59 -0.68
C SER A 348 10.27 -1.29 -0.34
N LEU A 349 9.20 -1.39 0.43
CA LEU A 349 8.55 -0.22 1.02
C LEU A 349 9.50 0.58 1.92
N TYR A 350 10.31 -0.11 2.71
CA TYR A 350 11.27 0.55 3.61
C TYR A 350 12.35 1.30 2.84
N LEU A 351 12.81 0.77 1.69
CA LEU A 351 13.76 1.49 0.83
C LEU A 351 13.17 2.81 0.33
N GLN A 352 11.89 2.81 -0.06
CA GLN A 352 11.24 4.03 -0.51
C GLN A 352 11.16 5.07 0.62
N GLY A 353 10.78 4.66 1.83
CA GLY A 353 10.80 5.52 3.00
C GLY A 353 12.21 6.05 3.32
N ASN A 354 13.23 5.22 3.21
CA ASN A 354 14.63 5.65 3.39
C ASN A 354 15.03 6.72 2.36
N ILE A 355 14.66 6.54 1.09
CA ILE A 355 14.93 7.51 0.02
C ILE A 355 14.20 8.83 0.28
N LEU A 356 12.91 8.77 0.60
CA LEU A 356 12.11 9.96 0.92
C LEU A 356 12.73 10.76 2.08
N ASN A 357 13.12 10.08 3.16
CA ASN A 357 13.79 10.69 4.29
C ASN A 357 15.13 11.33 3.88
N TYR A 358 15.95 10.64 3.09
CA TYR A 358 17.24 11.13 2.64
C TYR A 358 17.13 12.35 1.73
N LEU A 359 16.14 12.38 0.85
CA LEU A 359 15.87 13.50 -0.05
C LEU A 359 15.12 14.67 0.62
N GLY A 360 14.78 14.56 1.91
CA GLY A 360 13.99 15.57 2.62
C GLY A 360 12.55 15.70 2.13
N LYS A 361 11.99 14.61 1.56
CA LYS A 361 10.63 14.51 1.03
C LYS A 361 9.71 13.74 1.96
N ASN A 362 9.72 14.10 3.25
CA ASN A 362 9.01 13.43 4.33
C ASN A 362 8.19 14.40 5.21
N THR A 363 7.90 15.59 4.71
CA THR A 363 7.03 16.56 5.37
C THR A 363 5.57 16.09 5.35
N ASP A 364 4.69 16.72 6.13
CA ASP A 364 3.25 16.43 6.11
C ASP A 364 2.66 16.63 4.71
N ASP A 365 3.11 17.63 3.96
CA ASP A 365 2.66 17.90 2.60
C ASP A 365 3.16 16.82 1.62
N ASP A 366 4.42 16.36 1.74
CA ASP A 366 4.98 15.29 0.91
C ASP A 366 4.27 13.95 1.13
N LEU A 367 3.90 13.67 2.37
CA LEU A 367 3.25 12.43 2.80
C LEU A 367 1.71 12.51 2.79
N SER A 368 1.16 13.68 2.47
CA SER A 368 -0.28 13.86 2.31
C SER A 368 -0.78 13.18 1.05
N LEU A 369 -1.94 12.54 1.15
CA LEU A 369 -2.60 11.90 0.01
C LEU A 369 -3.27 12.91 -0.94
N LEU A 370 -3.50 14.14 -0.48
CA LEU A 370 -3.99 15.25 -1.28
C LEU A 370 -3.03 16.43 -1.11
N PRO A 371 -2.30 16.81 -2.17
CA PRO A 371 -1.48 18.01 -2.11
C PRO A 371 -2.36 19.23 -1.84
N LYS A 372 -1.85 20.17 -1.03
CA LYS A 372 -2.51 21.48 -0.87
C LYS A 372 -2.68 22.11 -2.24
N GLN A 373 -3.83 22.69 -2.50
CA GLN A 373 -4.00 23.54 -3.67
C GLN A 373 -3.03 24.71 -3.50
N SER A 374 -2.06 24.84 -4.40
CA SER A 374 -1.31 26.08 -4.55
C SER A 374 -2.32 27.16 -4.94
N ASN A 375 -2.58 28.08 -4.01
CA ASN A 375 -3.37 29.29 -4.25
C ASN A 375 -2.75 30.13 -5.37
#